data_fa3ed6d29f9e720bb21c27e56a49f945
#
_entry.id   fa3ed6d29f9e720bb21c27e56a49f945
#
_cell.length_a   1.000
_cell.length_b   1.000
_cell.length_c   1.000
_cell.angle_alpha   90.00
_cell.angle_beta   90.00
_cell.angle_gamma   90.00
#
_symmetry.space_group_name_H-M   'P 1'
#
loop_
_entity.id
_entity.type
_entity.pdbx_description
1 polymer ?
#
loop_
_entity_poly.entity_id
_entity_poly.type
_entity_poly.pdbx_seq_one_letter_code
_entity_poly.pdbx_strand_id
1 'polypeptide(L)'
;MKNKVFKLIFGGIAIIIIIVILFFIFLVHNEVDSIVATIKENNDNIEITCDCIDSAQKYYSHSISNEDGIISIKIKVSSVLGKSWPQKIIIDEKPEDIKAIEIIDGSNSKVIYP
;
A
#
# COMPACT_ATOMS: atom_id res chain seq x y z
N MET A 1 -44.14 -6.13 -18.19
CA MET A 1 -43.66 -4.76 -17.88
C MET A 1 -42.85 -4.68 -16.60
N LYS A 2 -43.26 -5.24 -15.49
CA LYS A 2 -42.51 -5.24 -14.23
C LYS A 2 -41.10 -5.82 -14.37
N ASN A 3 -40.90 -6.86 -15.19
CA ASN A 3 -39.59 -7.50 -15.38
C ASN A 3 -38.59 -6.63 -16.16
N LYS A 4 -39.06 -5.79 -17.09
CA LYS A 4 -38.20 -4.88 -17.86
C LYS A 4 -37.69 -3.74 -16.97
N VAL A 5 -38.55 -3.15 -16.17
CA VAL A 5 -38.19 -2.08 -15.24
C VAL A 5 -37.23 -2.60 -14.18
N PHE A 6 -37.48 -3.78 -13.64
CA PHE A 6 -36.61 -4.43 -12.66
C PHE A 6 -35.23 -4.71 -13.24
N LYS A 7 -35.15 -5.23 -14.49
CA LYS A 7 -33.87 -5.46 -15.17
C LYS A 7 -33.09 -4.18 -15.42
N LEU A 8 -33.77 -3.10 -15.77
CA LEU A 8 -33.14 -1.80 -15.99
C LEU A 8 -32.59 -1.23 -14.68
N ILE A 9 -33.32 -1.32 -13.59
CA ILE A 9 -32.87 -0.87 -12.26
C ILE A 9 -31.70 -1.69 -11.80
N PHE A 10 -31.77 -3.01 -11.92
CA PHE A 10 -30.71 -3.92 -11.53
C PHE A 10 -29.43 -3.69 -12.35
N GLY A 11 -29.56 -3.50 -13.67
CA GLY A 11 -28.43 -3.18 -14.55
C GLY A 11 -27.81 -1.84 -14.20
N GLY A 12 -28.62 -0.82 -13.88
CA GLY A 12 -28.14 0.49 -13.44
C GLY A 12 -27.35 0.41 -12.14
N ILE A 13 -27.81 -0.35 -11.16
CA ILE A 13 -27.14 -0.57 -9.88
C ILE A 13 -25.79 -1.29 -10.12
N ALA A 14 -25.77 -2.31 -10.98
CA ALA A 14 -24.54 -3.05 -11.29
C ALA A 14 -23.49 -2.13 -11.94
N ILE A 15 -23.90 -1.26 -12.86
CA ILE A 15 -23.00 -0.28 -13.49
C ILE A 15 -22.43 0.71 -12.45
N ILE A 16 -23.26 1.20 -11.54
CA ILE A 16 -22.83 2.11 -10.48
C ILE A 16 -21.80 1.42 -9.57
N ILE A 17 -22.03 0.17 -9.20
CA ILE A 17 -21.09 -0.60 -8.38
C ILE A 17 -19.73 -0.76 -9.10
N ILE A 18 -19.77 -1.09 -10.39
CA ILE A 18 -18.53 -1.21 -11.18
C ILE A 18 -17.78 0.11 -11.23
N ILE A 19 -18.48 1.22 -11.47
CA ILE A 19 -17.87 2.56 -11.51
C ILE A 19 -17.22 2.89 -10.15
N VAL A 20 -17.89 2.61 -9.05
CA VAL A 20 -17.36 2.85 -7.70
C VAL A 20 -16.10 2.01 -7.45
N ILE A 21 -16.10 0.74 -7.83
CA ILE A 21 -14.93 -0.14 -7.70
C ILE A 21 -13.76 0.37 -8.53
N LEU A 22 -13.99 0.73 -9.79
CA LEU A 22 -12.95 1.27 -10.67
C LEU A 22 -12.39 2.59 -10.14
N PHE A 23 -13.25 3.47 -9.64
CA PHE A 23 -12.86 4.73 -9.03
C PHE A 23 -11.98 4.50 -7.81
N PHE A 24 -12.34 3.54 -6.95
CA PHE A 24 -11.55 3.19 -5.77
C PHE A 24 -10.17 2.64 -6.14
N ILE A 25 -10.12 1.73 -7.13
CA ILE A 25 -8.84 1.20 -7.64
C ILE A 25 -7.96 2.32 -8.18
N PHE A 26 -8.54 3.32 -8.84
CA PHE A 26 -7.83 4.46 -9.38
C PHE A 26 -7.31 5.40 -8.30
N LEU A 27 -8.05 5.55 -7.18
CA LEU A 27 -7.68 6.44 -6.08
C LEU A 27 -6.57 5.87 -5.19
N VAL A 28 -6.51 4.55 -5.07
CA VAL A 28 -5.55 3.86 -4.19
C VAL A 28 -4.60 3.04 -5.06
N HIS A 29 -3.31 3.30 -4.96
CA HIS A 29 -2.30 2.59 -5.74
C HIS A 29 -1.04 2.34 -4.90
N ASN A 30 -0.24 1.36 -5.32
CA ASN A 30 1.06 1.10 -4.73
C ASN A 30 2.06 2.16 -5.16
N GLU A 31 2.92 2.57 -4.24
CA GLU A 31 3.96 3.56 -4.51
C GLU A 31 5.31 3.04 -4.08
N VAL A 32 6.35 3.33 -4.84
CA VAL A 32 7.74 2.97 -4.55
C VAL A 32 8.64 4.21 -4.60
N ASP A 33 8.64 4.91 -5.73
CA ASP A 33 9.64 5.94 -6.02
C ASP A 33 9.53 7.17 -5.12
N SER A 34 8.33 7.52 -4.70
CA SER A 34 8.08 8.68 -3.85
C SER A 34 8.25 8.40 -2.36
N ILE A 35 8.45 7.13 -1.99
CA ILE A 35 8.58 6.73 -0.59
C ILE A 35 10.05 6.84 -0.17
N VAL A 36 10.28 7.55 0.93
CA VAL A 36 11.58 7.66 1.58
C VAL A 36 11.50 6.94 2.92
N ALA A 37 12.37 5.98 3.14
CA ALA A 37 12.37 5.17 4.35
C ALA A 37 13.62 5.43 5.18
N THR A 38 13.43 5.56 6.49
CA THR A 38 14.51 5.64 7.48
C THR A 38 14.44 4.41 8.36
N ILE A 39 15.56 3.73 8.52
CA ILE A 39 15.64 2.46 9.24
C ILE A 39 16.24 2.69 10.62
N LYS A 40 15.61 2.10 11.63
CA LYS A 40 16.14 2.03 13.00
C LYS A 40 16.17 0.58 13.44
N GLU A 41 17.36 0.06 13.69
CA GLU A 41 17.56 -1.28 14.21
C GLU A 41 17.39 -1.30 15.72
N ASN A 42 16.55 -2.20 16.20
CA ASN A 42 16.41 -2.52 17.61
C ASN A 42 16.90 -3.96 17.86
N ASN A 43 16.99 -4.38 19.12
CA ASN A 43 17.47 -5.72 19.45
C ASN A 43 16.59 -6.84 18.87
N ASP A 44 15.28 -6.65 18.87
CA ASP A 44 14.30 -7.67 18.50
C ASP A 44 13.44 -7.31 17.28
N ASN A 45 13.60 -6.10 16.74
CA ASN A 45 12.81 -5.66 15.59
C ASN A 45 13.53 -4.59 14.78
N ILE A 46 12.91 -4.21 13.67
CA ILE A 46 13.35 -3.07 12.85
C ILE A 46 12.17 -2.11 12.73
N GLU A 47 12.40 -0.84 13.04
CA GLU A 47 11.44 0.23 12.81
C GLU A 47 11.77 0.93 11.50
N ILE A 48 10.76 1.04 10.64
CA ILE A 48 10.86 1.76 9.37
C ILE A 48 9.96 2.98 9.46
N THR A 49 10.55 4.16 9.34
CA THR A 49 9.79 5.41 9.23
C THR A 49 9.70 5.77 7.76
N CYS A 50 8.48 5.74 7.24
CA CYS A 50 8.21 6.05 5.84
C CYS A 50 7.67 7.46 5.71
N ASP A 51 8.17 8.19 4.75
CA ASP A 51 7.67 9.49 4.34
C ASP A 51 7.45 9.48 2.83
N CYS A 52 6.73 10.48 2.32
CA CYS A 52 6.45 10.58 0.90
C CYS A 52 6.92 11.95 0.40
N ILE A 53 7.69 11.94 -0.69
CA ILE A 53 8.17 13.17 -1.33
C ILE A 53 7.00 13.96 -1.93
N ASP A 54 5.99 13.24 -2.45
CA ASP A 54 4.79 13.85 -3.01
C ASP A 54 3.79 14.18 -1.89
N SER A 55 3.71 15.46 -1.54
CA SER A 55 2.84 15.93 -0.46
C SER A 55 1.35 15.80 -0.76
N ALA A 56 0.98 15.58 -2.02
CA ALA A 56 -0.42 15.36 -2.41
C ALA A 56 -0.90 13.95 -2.08
N GLN A 57 0.02 13.02 -1.82
CA GLN A 57 -0.32 11.63 -1.50
C GLN A 57 -0.35 11.41 0.00
N LYS A 58 -1.29 10.58 0.44
CA LYS A 58 -1.45 10.17 1.84
C LYS A 58 -1.23 8.67 1.97
N TYR A 59 -0.80 8.24 3.14
CA TYR A 59 -0.67 6.84 3.47
C TYR A 59 -2.05 6.21 3.60
N TYR A 60 -2.33 5.17 2.83
CA TYR A 60 -3.57 4.42 2.93
C TYR A 60 -3.41 3.13 3.74
N SER A 61 -2.50 2.27 3.32
CA SER A 61 -2.22 1.01 4.01
C SER A 61 -0.89 0.43 3.55
N HIS A 62 -0.46 -0.64 4.19
CA HIS A 62 0.68 -1.42 3.75
C HIS A 62 0.44 -2.91 3.97
N SER A 63 1.19 -3.74 3.27
CA SER A 63 1.26 -5.17 3.50
C SER A 63 2.71 -5.62 3.49
N ILE A 64 3.00 -6.68 4.27
CA ILE A 64 4.36 -7.19 4.47
C ILE A 64 4.36 -8.68 4.14
N SER A 65 5.37 -9.12 3.38
CA SER A 65 5.63 -10.53 3.17
C SER A 65 7.09 -10.85 3.48
N ASN A 66 7.36 -12.04 3.98
CA ASN A 66 8.70 -12.51 4.29
C ASN A 66 8.94 -13.83 3.56
N GLU A 67 9.94 -13.86 2.70
CA GLU A 67 10.40 -15.05 2.00
C GLU A 67 11.89 -15.21 2.22
N ASP A 68 12.27 -16.22 3.02
CA ASP A 68 13.67 -16.56 3.29
C ASP A 68 14.53 -15.40 3.77
N GLY A 69 13.96 -14.53 4.62
CA GLY A 69 14.64 -13.37 5.17
C GLY A 69 14.57 -12.12 4.31
N ILE A 70 13.96 -12.19 3.14
CA ILE A 70 13.70 -11.02 2.29
C ILE A 70 12.29 -10.51 2.60
N ILE A 71 12.23 -9.32 3.16
CA ILE A 71 10.98 -8.66 3.54
C ILE A 71 10.55 -7.73 2.41
N SER A 72 9.37 -7.99 1.86
CA SER A 72 8.78 -7.15 0.82
C SER A 72 7.61 -6.38 1.38
N ILE A 73 7.62 -5.06 1.20
CA ILE A 73 6.59 -4.15 1.70
C ILE A 73 5.91 -3.50 0.51
N LYS A 74 4.58 -3.59 0.47
CA LYS A 74 3.75 -2.84 -0.46
C LYS A 74 3.09 -1.70 0.29
N ILE A 75 3.31 -0.48 -0.15
CA ILE A 75 2.71 0.71 0.47
C ILE A 75 1.69 1.28 -0.50
N LYS A 76 0.46 1.39 -0.04
CA LYS A 76 -0.63 1.99 -0.80
C LYS A 76 -0.84 3.43 -0.38
N VAL A 77 -0.96 4.29 -1.36
CA VAL A 77 -1.18 5.73 -1.18
C VAL A 77 -2.44 6.16 -1.89
N SER A 78 -2.98 7.29 -1.49
CA SER A 78 -4.14 7.89 -2.12
C SER A 78 -4.04 9.41 -1.99
N SER A 79 -4.54 10.13 -2.99
CA SER A 79 -4.61 11.59 -2.93
C SER A 79 -5.78 12.09 -2.10
N VAL A 80 -6.73 11.22 -1.77
CA VAL A 80 -7.99 11.59 -1.10
C VAL A 80 -8.14 10.90 0.25
N LEU A 81 -7.81 9.61 0.32
CA LEU A 81 -8.01 8.76 1.50
C LEU A 81 -6.69 8.50 2.20
N GLY A 82 -6.70 8.43 3.52
CA GLY A 82 -5.55 7.99 4.28
C GLY A 82 -5.11 8.94 5.37
N LYS A 83 -3.89 8.70 5.85
CA LYS A 83 -3.29 9.42 6.97
C LYS A 83 -2.10 10.23 6.50
N SER A 84 -1.77 11.26 7.27
CA SER A 84 -0.60 12.11 7.00
C SER A 84 0.70 11.36 7.24
N TRP A 85 1.74 11.72 6.51
CA TRP A 85 3.10 11.25 6.73
C TRP A 85 3.76 12.02 7.89
N PRO A 86 4.79 11.45 8.55
CA PRO A 86 5.34 10.12 8.34
C PRO A 86 4.52 9.01 9.00
N GLN A 87 4.77 7.77 8.57
CA GLN A 87 4.16 6.56 9.14
C GLN A 87 5.24 5.56 9.52
N LYS A 88 5.03 4.85 10.61
CA LYS A 88 5.97 3.82 11.08
C LYS A 88 5.46 2.43 10.75
N ILE A 89 6.38 1.59 10.27
CA ILE A 89 6.14 0.17 10.05
C ILE A 89 7.14 -0.58 10.91
N ILE A 90 6.64 -1.54 11.69
CA ILE A 90 7.49 -2.35 12.56
C ILE A 90 7.58 -3.76 11.97
N ILE A 91 8.81 -4.19 11.70
CA ILE A 91 9.10 -5.55 11.30
C ILE A 91 9.47 -6.33 12.55
N ASP A 92 8.62 -7.28 12.93
CA ASP A 92 8.78 -8.09 14.14
C ASP A 92 9.73 -9.26 13.90
N GLU A 93 10.92 -8.94 13.41
CA GLU A 93 12.00 -9.87 13.13
C GLU A 93 13.30 -9.28 13.66
N LYS A 94 14.21 -10.14 14.12
CA LYS A 94 15.53 -9.68 14.54
C LYS A 94 16.34 -9.22 13.34
N PRO A 95 17.11 -8.11 13.46
CA PRO A 95 17.93 -7.63 12.34
C PRO A 95 18.84 -8.70 11.72
N GLU A 96 19.41 -9.58 12.52
CA GLU A 96 20.28 -10.66 12.04
C GLU A 96 19.56 -11.71 11.20
N ASP A 97 18.24 -11.83 11.32
CA ASP A 97 17.43 -12.78 10.54
C ASP A 97 16.95 -12.19 9.22
N ILE A 98 17.20 -10.92 8.98
CA ILE A 98 16.75 -10.21 7.78
C ILE A 98 17.92 -10.06 6.81
N LYS A 99 17.74 -10.57 5.58
CA LYS A 99 18.71 -10.43 4.51
C LYS A 99 18.56 -9.10 3.77
N ALA A 100 17.32 -8.70 3.52
CA ALA A 100 17.00 -7.46 2.83
C ALA A 100 15.58 -7.03 3.12
N ILE A 101 15.34 -5.72 3.05
CA ILE A 101 13.98 -5.15 3.05
C ILE A 101 13.82 -4.32 1.79
N GLU A 102 12.74 -4.56 1.06
CA GLU A 102 12.45 -3.84 -0.18
C GLU A 102 11.01 -3.32 -0.18
N ILE A 103 10.80 -2.21 -0.84
CA ILE A 103 9.48 -1.68 -1.14
C ILE A 103 9.17 -2.04 -2.59
N ILE A 104 8.04 -2.67 -2.82
CA ILE A 104 7.65 -3.16 -4.16
C ILE A 104 6.24 -2.69 -4.53
N ASP A 105 5.98 -2.59 -5.84
CA ASP A 105 4.64 -2.28 -6.36
C ASP A 105 4.13 -3.30 -7.40
N GLY A 106 4.89 -4.36 -7.63
CA GLY A 106 4.58 -5.38 -8.64
C GLY A 106 5.41 -5.23 -9.90
N SER A 107 5.88 -4.04 -10.26
CA SER A 107 6.76 -3.80 -11.41
C SER A 107 8.10 -3.19 -11.01
N ASN A 108 8.12 -2.38 -9.95
CA ASN A 108 9.32 -1.72 -9.45
C ASN A 108 9.64 -2.20 -8.04
N SER A 109 10.90 -2.14 -7.68
CA SER A 109 11.37 -2.45 -6.34
C SER A 109 12.48 -1.50 -5.92
N LYS A 110 12.57 -1.25 -4.63
CA LYS A 110 13.57 -0.38 -4.04
C LYS A 110 14.06 -1.02 -2.75
N VAL A 111 15.34 -1.38 -2.70
CA VAL A 111 15.95 -1.95 -1.49
C VAL A 111 16.24 -0.81 -0.52
N ILE A 112 15.73 -0.95 0.71
CA ILE A 112 15.90 0.06 1.76
C ILE A 112 16.77 -0.43 2.91
N TYR A 113 17.07 -1.75 2.98
CA TYR A 113 17.90 -2.35 4.03
C TYR A 113 18.62 -3.60 3.49
N PRO A 114 19.83 -3.88 3.80
CA PRO A 114 20.85 -2.98 4.35
C PRO A 114 21.27 -1.94 3.38
#